data_8b9d012489f576d170ed26ca7e9a1846
#
_entry.id   8b9d012489f576d170ed26ca7e9a1846
#
_cell.length_a   1.000
_cell.length_b   1.000
_cell.length_c   1.000
_cell.angle_alpha   90.00
_cell.angle_beta   90.00
_cell.angle_gamma   90.00
#
_symmetry.space_group_name_H-M   'P 1'
#
loop_
_entity.id
_entity.type
_entity.pdbx_description
1 polymer ?
#
loop_
_entity_poly.entity_id
_entity_poly.type
_entity_poly.pdbx_seq_one_letter_code
_entity_poly.pdbx_strand_id
1 'polypeptide(L)'
;MDKTSYTNLSRAWEFAEDHAFSRQSPRIAAAREMAHKAGFPQGPAGQAELLSLLVRMTAASSVIMVGTGSVVETLQLAAGLDGAGQLTAVDSSAQGIALVRSLFSTMADQTTARLRAVNAPAQVFLPRLNAGDYDLIVVAGDSDNYAATFDQAPRLLRTHGVIVFTDVFALEDAAANGGTLNPADRSRKAVAMRELVSLVEADERFVTTLTPTGTGMLFAVKTVD
;
A
#
# COMPACT_ATOMS: atom_id res chain seq x y z
N MET A 1 -12.39 16.78 -21.72
CA MET A 1 -13.47 16.76 -20.71
C MET A 1 -13.78 18.19 -20.30
N ASP A 2 -15.05 18.54 -20.19
CA ASP A 2 -15.46 19.85 -19.70
C ASP A 2 -15.50 19.90 -18.15
N LYS A 3 -15.72 21.11 -17.58
CA LYS A 3 -15.76 21.31 -16.12
C LYS A 3 -16.84 20.47 -15.43
N THR A 4 -17.99 20.27 -16.08
CA THR A 4 -19.10 19.46 -15.54
C THR A 4 -18.70 18.00 -15.42
N SER A 5 -17.98 17.47 -16.42
CA SER A 5 -17.45 16.09 -16.39
C SER A 5 -16.47 15.88 -15.23
N TYR A 6 -15.55 16.83 -14.98
CA TYR A 6 -14.63 16.73 -13.82
C TYR A 6 -15.35 16.79 -12.48
N THR A 7 -16.35 17.66 -12.34
CA THR A 7 -17.16 17.73 -11.12
C THR A 7 -17.91 16.42 -10.86
N ASN A 8 -18.46 15.80 -11.90
CA ASN A 8 -19.16 14.53 -11.77
C ASN A 8 -18.20 13.38 -11.40
N LEU A 9 -16.98 13.37 -11.96
CA LEU A 9 -15.96 12.38 -11.56
C LEU A 9 -15.55 12.54 -10.10
N SER A 10 -15.32 13.76 -9.63
CA SER A 10 -14.98 14.02 -8.23
C SER A 10 -16.08 13.51 -7.28
N ARG A 11 -17.36 13.75 -7.61
CA ARG A 11 -18.50 13.22 -6.85
C ARG A 11 -18.60 11.69 -6.92
N ALA A 12 -18.27 11.09 -8.06
CA ALA A 12 -18.26 9.63 -8.19
C ALA A 12 -17.18 9.00 -7.30
N TRP A 13 -16.02 9.64 -7.18
CA TRP A 13 -14.96 9.18 -6.26
C TRP A 13 -15.36 9.33 -4.80
N GLU A 14 -15.93 10.47 -4.41
CA GLU A 14 -16.48 10.69 -3.08
C GLU A 14 -17.53 9.62 -2.73
N PHE A 15 -18.47 9.37 -3.63
CA PHE A 15 -19.47 8.32 -3.47
C PHE A 15 -18.84 6.93 -3.30
N ALA A 16 -17.85 6.58 -4.10
CA ALA A 16 -17.18 5.28 -4.01
C ALA A 16 -16.43 5.10 -2.68
N GLU A 17 -15.79 6.16 -2.19
CA GLU A 17 -15.08 6.14 -0.91
C GLU A 17 -16.05 6.04 0.26
N ASP A 18 -17.13 6.84 0.28
CA ASP A 18 -18.17 6.79 1.29
C ASP A 18 -18.83 5.41 1.33
N HIS A 19 -19.06 4.81 0.14
CA HIS A 19 -19.61 3.46 0.04
C HIS A 19 -18.66 2.43 0.66
N ALA A 20 -17.37 2.46 0.32
CA ALA A 20 -16.38 1.57 0.89
C ALA A 20 -16.24 1.78 2.41
N PHE A 21 -16.18 3.03 2.85
CA PHE A 21 -16.07 3.38 4.27
C PHE A 21 -17.26 2.87 5.09
N SER A 22 -18.49 3.02 4.59
CA SER A 22 -19.72 2.57 5.27
C SER A 22 -19.81 1.04 5.41
N ARG A 23 -19.07 0.28 4.60
CA ARG A 23 -19.05 -1.18 4.59
C ARG A 23 -17.90 -1.80 5.36
N GLN A 24 -17.02 -0.98 5.93
CA GLN A 24 -15.92 -1.49 6.73
C GLN A 24 -16.41 -2.40 7.86
N SER A 25 -15.75 -3.52 8.04
CA SER A 25 -16.03 -4.39 9.19
C SER A 25 -15.71 -3.67 10.50
N PRO A 26 -16.36 -4.03 11.62
CA PRO A 26 -16.05 -3.45 12.93
C PRO A 26 -14.56 -3.56 13.30
N ARG A 27 -13.88 -4.62 12.86
CA ARG A 27 -12.43 -4.79 13.06
C ARG A 27 -11.62 -3.74 12.32
N ILE A 28 -11.92 -3.48 11.05
CA ILE A 28 -11.22 -2.47 10.24
C ILE A 28 -11.49 -1.07 10.82
N ALA A 29 -12.72 -0.76 11.17
CA ALA A 29 -13.07 0.52 11.78
C ALA A 29 -12.33 0.77 13.11
N ALA A 30 -12.28 -0.25 13.99
CA ALA A 30 -11.54 -0.18 15.24
C ALA A 30 -10.02 -0.03 15.03
N ALA A 31 -9.46 -0.71 14.04
CA ALA A 31 -8.04 -0.61 13.70
C ALA A 31 -7.68 0.77 13.14
N ARG A 32 -8.54 1.35 12.29
CA ARG A 32 -8.38 2.72 11.78
C ARG A 32 -8.36 3.74 12.91
N GLU A 33 -9.33 3.64 13.82
CA GLU A 33 -9.43 4.53 14.98
C GLU A 33 -8.22 4.38 15.93
N MET A 34 -7.76 3.16 16.16
CA MET A 34 -6.55 2.89 16.98
C MET A 34 -5.30 3.51 16.35
N ALA A 35 -5.11 3.35 15.05
CA ALA A 35 -3.97 3.91 14.33
C ALA A 35 -4.02 5.45 14.33
N HIS A 36 -5.20 6.03 14.08
CA HIS A 36 -5.39 7.48 14.12
C HIS A 36 -5.04 8.07 15.50
N LYS A 37 -5.52 7.46 16.60
CA LYS A 37 -5.18 7.87 17.97
C LYS A 37 -3.68 7.78 18.28
N ALA A 38 -2.98 6.88 17.61
CA ALA A 38 -1.54 6.72 17.74
C ALA A 38 -0.74 7.68 16.82
N GLY A 39 -1.42 8.56 16.07
CA GLY A 39 -0.79 9.53 15.17
C GLY A 39 -0.46 9.01 13.78
N PHE A 40 -1.03 7.86 13.39
CA PHE A 40 -0.87 7.29 12.06
C PHE A 40 -2.18 7.44 11.27
N PRO A 41 -2.28 8.43 10.35
CA PRO A 41 -3.41 8.51 9.44
C PRO A 41 -3.47 7.26 8.57
N GLN A 42 -4.67 6.82 8.24
CA GLN A 42 -4.88 5.64 7.42
C GLN A 42 -5.45 6.04 6.06
N GLY A 43 -4.95 5.42 5.03
CA GLY A 43 -5.40 5.65 3.66
C GLY A 43 -6.89 5.41 3.44
N PRO A 44 -7.43 5.81 2.26
CA PRO A 44 -8.83 5.68 1.89
C PRO A 44 -9.36 4.25 2.00
N ALA A 45 -10.66 4.12 2.28
CA ALA A 45 -11.30 2.82 2.47
C ALA A 45 -11.37 2.01 1.18
N GLY A 46 -11.72 2.65 0.06
CA GLY A 46 -11.79 2.03 -1.25
C GLY A 46 -10.41 1.53 -1.73
N GLN A 47 -9.35 2.28 -1.46
CA GLN A 47 -7.97 1.86 -1.71
C GLN A 47 -7.62 0.60 -0.93
N ALA A 48 -7.95 0.57 0.36
CA ALA A 48 -7.65 -0.58 1.22
C ALA A 48 -8.47 -1.83 0.83
N GLU A 49 -9.76 -1.68 0.48
CA GLU A 49 -10.57 -2.79 -0.03
C GLU A 49 -10.01 -3.37 -1.33
N LEU A 50 -9.52 -2.50 -2.24
CA LEU A 50 -8.90 -2.95 -3.49
C LEU A 50 -7.64 -3.81 -3.23
N LEU A 51 -6.86 -3.53 -2.20
CA LEU A 51 -5.72 -4.36 -1.82
C LEU A 51 -6.14 -5.77 -1.41
N SER A 52 -7.21 -5.91 -0.62
CA SER A 52 -7.78 -7.23 -0.27
C SER A 52 -8.26 -8.00 -1.51
N LEU A 53 -8.95 -7.30 -2.41
CA LEU A 53 -9.41 -7.89 -3.67
C LEU A 53 -8.24 -8.29 -4.57
N LEU A 54 -7.19 -7.48 -4.64
CA LEU A 54 -6.00 -7.78 -5.44
C LEU A 54 -5.31 -9.07 -4.99
N VAL A 55 -5.15 -9.29 -3.67
CA VAL A 55 -4.61 -10.57 -3.16
C VAL A 55 -5.41 -11.76 -3.68
N ARG A 56 -6.76 -11.67 -3.67
CA ARG A 56 -7.64 -12.73 -4.18
C ARG A 56 -7.55 -12.88 -5.70
N MET A 57 -7.57 -11.78 -6.44
CA MET A 57 -7.53 -11.79 -7.92
C MET A 57 -6.23 -12.36 -8.47
N THR A 58 -5.11 -12.07 -7.81
CA THR A 58 -3.78 -12.58 -8.20
C THR A 58 -3.48 -13.95 -7.60
N ALA A 59 -4.38 -14.48 -6.75
CA ALA A 59 -4.13 -15.69 -5.96
C ALA A 59 -2.81 -15.61 -5.16
N ALA A 60 -2.45 -14.41 -4.72
CA ALA A 60 -1.20 -14.16 -4.01
C ALA A 60 -1.16 -14.94 -2.68
N SER A 61 -0.11 -15.70 -2.49
CA SER A 61 0.15 -16.50 -1.28
C SER A 61 1.33 -15.98 -0.46
N SER A 62 2.15 -15.13 -1.04
CA SER A 62 3.34 -14.54 -0.41
C SER A 62 3.34 -13.03 -0.62
N VAL A 63 3.04 -12.29 0.45
CA VAL A 63 2.78 -10.85 0.41
C VAL A 63 3.76 -10.10 1.32
N ILE A 64 4.29 -8.99 0.83
CA ILE A 64 5.02 -8.00 1.65
C ILE A 64 4.19 -6.71 1.71
N MET A 65 4.04 -6.17 2.91
CA MET A 65 3.58 -4.80 3.15
C MET A 65 4.74 -3.99 3.72
N VAL A 66 5.16 -2.96 3.01
CA VAL A 66 6.11 -1.96 3.50
C VAL A 66 5.35 -0.69 3.79
N GLY A 67 5.37 -0.25 5.04
CA GLY A 67 4.58 0.89 5.44
C GLY A 67 5.15 1.64 6.63
N THR A 68 4.50 2.73 7.00
CA THR A 68 4.74 3.45 8.25
C THR A 68 3.40 3.61 8.94
N GLY A 69 3.13 2.77 9.94
CA GLY A 69 1.84 2.72 10.62
C GLY A 69 0.66 2.33 9.72
N SER A 70 0.90 1.66 8.60
CA SER A 70 -0.12 1.26 7.61
C SER A 70 -0.91 0.04 8.07
N VAL A 71 -1.75 0.28 9.06
CA VAL A 71 -2.47 -0.74 9.83
C VAL A 71 -3.65 -1.31 9.02
N VAL A 72 -4.44 -0.44 8.39
CA VAL A 72 -5.65 -0.84 7.65
C VAL A 72 -5.26 -1.62 6.38
N GLU A 73 -4.27 -1.16 5.64
CA GLU A 73 -3.74 -1.85 4.46
C GLU A 73 -3.22 -3.25 4.85
N THR A 74 -2.48 -3.35 5.95
CA THR A 74 -1.97 -4.63 6.47
C THR A 74 -3.11 -5.60 6.79
N LEU A 75 -4.18 -5.14 7.44
CA LEU A 75 -5.35 -5.97 7.76
C LEU A 75 -6.10 -6.41 6.51
N GLN A 76 -6.26 -5.54 5.53
CA GLN A 76 -6.93 -5.87 4.28
C GLN A 76 -6.14 -6.89 3.46
N LEU A 77 -4.82 -6.79 3.43
CA LEU A 77 -3.96 -7.81 2.81
C LEU A 77 -4.09 -9.16 3.53
N ALA A 78 -4.10 -9.16 4.86
CA ALA A 78 -4.33 -10.38 5.65
C ALA A 78 -5.71 -11.00 5.38
N ALA A 79 -6.75 -10.18 5.26
CA ALA A 79 -8.10 -10.63 4.91
C ALA A 79 -8.17 -11.19 3.47
N GLY A 80 -7.38 -10.62 2.56
CA GLY A 80 -7.26 -11.11 1.17
C GLY A 80 -6.68 -12.52 1.08
N LEU A 81 -5.74 -12.87 1.97
CA LEU A 81 -5.12 -14.22 2.04
C LEU A 81 -6.10 -15.33 2.45
N ASP A 82 -7.26 -14.96 2.99
CA ASP A 82 -8.33 -15.90 3.35
C ASP A 82 -7.86 -17.08 4.23
N GLY A 83 -6.98 -16.77 5.17
CA GLY A 83 -6.46 -17.73 6.14
C GLY A 83 -5.27 -18.57 5.67
N ALA A 84 -4.77 -18.41 4.45
CA ALA A 84 -3.65 -19.18 3.92
C ALA A 84 -2.47 -18.30 3.47
N GLY A 85 -1.28 -18.87 3.30
CA GLY A 85 -0.10 -18.15 2.80
C GLY A 85 0.66 -17.38 3.88
N GLN A 86 1.34 -16.31 3.47
CA GLN A 86 2.16 -15.49 4.37
C GLN A 86 2.06 -13.99 4.06
N LEU A 87 2.06 -13.19 5.12
CA LEU A 87 2.17 -11.74 5.05
C LEU A 87 3.33 -11.27 5.95
N THR A 88 4.28 -10.57 5.36
CA THR A 88 5.34 -9.89 6.10
C THR A 88 5.11 -8.38 6.07
N ALA A 89 4.77 -7.79 7.21
CA ALA A 89 4.70 -6.34 7.39
C ALA A 89 6.06 -5.80 7.86
N VAL A 90 6.56 -4.79 7.17
CA VAL A 90 7.85 -4.13 7.43
C VAL A 90 7.58 -2.66 7.71
N ASP A 91 8.04 -2.17 8.85
CA ASP A 91 7.85 -0.79 9.27
C ASP A 91 9.07 -0.31 10.06
N SER A 92 9.61 0.84 9.69
CA SER A 92 10.72 1.49 10.39
C SER A 92 10.30 2.12 11.72
N SER A 93 9.02 2.46 11.89
CA SER A 93 8.46 2.98 13.14
C SER A 93 8.25 1.86 14.16
N ALA A 94 8.89 1.99 15.32
CA ALA A 94 8.67 1.05 16.43
C ALA A 94 7.22 1.09 16.93
N GLN A 95 6.57 2.26 16.91
CA GLN A 95 5.17 2.43 17.29
C GLN A 95 4.23 1.85 16.23
N GLY A 96 4.48 2.12 14.94
CA GLY A 96 3.68 1.58 13.85
C GLY A 96 3.68 0.06 13.84
N ILE A 97 4.86 -0.57 13.92
CA ILE A 97 4.95 -2.03 13.94
C ILE A 97 4.36 -2.66 15.21
N ALA A 98 4.35 -1.95 16.34
CA ALA A 98 3.72 -2.43 17.56
C ALA A 98 2.19 -2.55 17.40
N LEU A 99 1.56 -1.61 16.69
CA LEU A 99 0.14 -1.69 16.33
C LEU A 99 -0.15 -2.92 15.45
N VAL A 100 0.66 -3.13 14.41
CA VAL A 100 0.53 -4.29 13.53
C VAL A 100 0.70 -5.60 14.31
N ARG A 101 1.69 -5.69 15.21
CA ARG A 101 1.88 -6.89 16.06
C ARG A 101 0.68 -7.15 16.97
N SER A 102 0.13 -6.10 17.57
CA SER A 102 -1.08 -6.23 18.40
C SER A 102 -2.25 -6.80 17.60
N LEU A 103 -2.44 -6.35 16.36
CA LEU A 103 -3.48 -6.87 15.48
C LEU A 103 -3.22 -8.31 15.05
N PHE A 104 -2.00 -8.66 14.68
CA PHE A 104 -1.65 -10.03 14.31
C PHE A 104 -1.88 -10.99 15.47
N SER A 105 -1.60 -10.57 16.73
CA SER A 105 -1.89 -11.40 17.89
C SER A 105 -3.39 -11.68 18.09
N THR A 106 -4.27 -10.73 17.75
CA THR A 106 -5.74 -10.95 17.80
C THR A 106 -6.27 -11.86 16.69
N MET A 107 -5.47 -12.09 15.66
CA MET A 107 -5.82 -12.93 14.51
C MET A 107 -5.24 -14.35 14.63
N ALA A 108 -4.31 -14.60 15.53
CA ALA A 108 -3.54 -15.85 15.59
C ALA A 108 -4.40 -17.11 15.63
N ASP A 109 -5.53 -17.07 16.36
CA ASP A 109 -6.47 -18.21 16.47
C ASP A 109 -7.50 -18.27 15.34
N GLN A 110 -7.48 -17.31 14.42
CA GLN A 110 -8.49 -17.16 13.37
C GLN A 110 -7.93 -17.37 11.95
N THR A 111 -6.63 -17.56 11.83
CA THR A 111 -5.97 -17.73 10.52
C THR A 111 -4.84 -18.76 10.62
N THR A 112 -4.65 -19.53 9.56
CA THR A 112 -3.47 -20.37 9.37
C THR A 112 -2.39 -19.66 8.54
N ALA A 113 -2.67 -18.45 8.04
CA ALA A 113 -1.67 -17.64 7.37
C ALA A 113 -0.53 -17.26 8.33
N ARG A 114 0.70 -17.32 7.83
CA ARG A 114 1.87 -16.89 8.58
C ARG A 114 1.98 -15.37 8.57
N LEU A 115 1.69 -14.73 9.69
CA LEU A 115 1.77 -13.29 9.87
C LEU A 115 3.07 -12.90 10.57
N ARG A 116 3.89 -12.06 9.94
CA ARG A 116 5.18 -11.60 10.45
C ARG A 116 5.25 -10.08 10.46
N ALA A 117 5.62 -9.49 11.61
CA ALA A 117 5.82 -8.05 11.77
C ALA A 117 7.29 -7.74 12.10
N VAL A 118 7.94 -6.96 11.25
CA VAL A 118 9.37 -6.64 11.29
C VAL A 118 9.57 -5.15 11.51
N ASN A 119 10.29 -4.77 12.56
CA ASN A 119 10.72 -3.40 12.76
C ASN A 119 12.09 -3.18 12.12
N ALA A 120 12.11 -2.65 10.94
CA ALA A 120 13.32 -2.28 10.20
C ALA A 120 12.99 -1.34 9.03
N PRO A 121 13.92 -0.49 8.60
CA PRO A 121 13.81 0.20 7.31
C PRO A 121 13.80 -0.80 6.14
N ALA A 122 13.05 -0.49 5.09
CA ALA A 122 12.92 -1.33 3.89
C ALA A 122 14.29 -1.68 3.29
N GLN A 123 15.15 -0.68 3.09
CA GLN A 123 16.49 -0.83 2.51
C GLN A 123 17.41 -1.75 3.34
N VAL A 124 17.12 -1.98 4.61
CA VAL A 124 17.91 -2.87 5.49
C VAL A 124 17.36 -4.29 5.50
N PHE A 125 16.05 -4.43 5.44
CA PHE A 125 15.39 -5.73 5.58
C PHE A 125 15.19 -6.46 4.25
N LEU A 126 14.71 -5.79 3.20
CA LEU A 126 14.35 -6.43 1.94
C LEU A 126 15.52 -7.14 1.24
N PRO A 127 16.78 -6.64 1.27
CA PRO A 127 17.91 -7.36 0.69
C PRO A 127 18.20 -8.74 1.29
N ARG A 128 17.68 -9.01 2.51
CA ARG A 128 17.87 -10.30 3.21
C ARG A 128 16.84 -11.36 2.83
N LEU A 129 15.85 -10.98 2.04
CA LEU A 129 14.79 -11.88 1.60
C LEU A 129 15.24 -12.66 0.36
N ASN A 130 14.67 -13.85 0.17
CA ASN A 130 14.95 -14.68 -1.01
C ASN A 130 14.41 -14.04 -2.29
N ALA A 131 15.11 -14.26 -3.38
CA ALA A 131 14.67 -13.84 -4.71
C ALA A 131 13.52 -14.74 -5.20
N GLY A 132 12.58 -14.17 -5.95
CA GLY A 132 11.49 -14.90 -6.61
C GLY A 132 10.48 -15.56 -5.66
N ASP A 133 10.39 -15.12 -4.41
CA ASP A 133 9.52 -15.74 -3.40
C ASP A 133 8.17 -15.02 -3.19
N TYR A 134 7.96 -13.85 -3.82
CA TYR A 134 6.81 -12.99 -3.52
C TYR A 134 5.91 -12.79 -4.72
N ASP A 135 4.59 -12.83 -4.45
CA ASP A 135 3.55 -12.62 -5.44
C ASP A 135 3.10 -11.14 -5.46
N LEU A 136 3.10 -10.50 -4.28
CA LEU A 136 2.61 -9.13 -4.12
C LEU A 136 3.48 -8.36 -3.12
N ILE A 137 3.86 -7.14 -3.50
CA ILE A 137 4.49 -6.15 -2.62
C ILE A 137 3.60 -4.92 -2.62
N VAL A 138 3.25 -4.40 -1.44
CA VAL A 138 2.50 -3.14 -1.28
C VAL A 138 3.35 -2.15 -0.50
N VAL A 139 3.38 -0.90 -0.96
CA VAL A 139 4.18 0.17 -0.37
C VAL A 139 3.29 1.36 -0.01
N ALA A 140 3.43 1.83 1.23
CA ALA A 140 2.69 2.96 1.78
C ALA A 140 3.54 3.77 2.77
N GLY A 141 2.94 4.83 3.33
CA GLY A 141 3.51 5.61 4.42
C GLY A 141 4.60 6.58 3.96
N ASP A 142 5.73 6.59 4.65
CA ASP A 142 6.81 7.55 4.42
C ASP A 142 7.48 7.42 3.05
N SER A 143 7.88 8.56 2.47
CA SER A 143 8.53 8.62 1.15
C SER A 143 9.76 7.72 1.02
N ASP A 144 10.48 7.44 2.10
CA ASP A 144 11.66 6.59 2.11
C ASP A 144 11.39 5.11 1.83
N ASN A 145 10.13 4.69 1.98
CA ASN A 145 9.73 3.30 1.72
C ASN A 145 9.72 2.97 0.22
N TYR A 146 9.40 3.93 -0.63
CA TYR A 146 8.98 3.68 -2.03
C TYR A 146 10.13 3.28 -2.95
N ALA A 147 11.08 4.17 -3.21
CA ALA A 147 12.21 3.89 -4.09
C ALA A 147 13.05 2.71 -3.58
N ALA A 148 13.30 2.67 -2.26
CA ALA A 148 14.04 1.57 -1.63
C ALA A 148 13.36 0.20 -1.79
N THR A 149 12.02 0.16 -1.84
CA THR A 149 11.30 -1.08 -2.08
C THR A 149 11.29 -1.43 -3.56
N PHE A 150 11.11 -0.44 -4.45
CA PHE A 150 11.15 -0.70 -5.89
C PHE A 150 12.51 -1.24 -6.34
N ASP A 151 13.61 -0.74 -5.80
CA ASP A 151 14.96 -1.26 -6.08
C ASP A 151 15.09 -2.78 -5.85
N GLN A 152 14.35 -3.30 -4.87
CA GLN A 152 14.33 -4.74 -4.56
C GLN A 152 13.24 -5.54 -5.30
N ALA A 153 12.22 -4.87 -5.82
CA ALA A 153 11.05 -5.53 -6.41
C ALA A 153 11.39 -6.48 -7.58
N PRO A 154 12.28 -6.12 -8.53
CA PRO A 154 12.62 -7.03 -9.63
C PRO A 154 13.23 -8.35 -9.17
N ARG A 155 13.98 -8.31 -8.07
CA ARG A 155 14.61 -9.50 -7.48
C ARG A 155 13.63 -10.32 -6.64
N LEU A 156 12.78 -9.66 -5.86
CA LEU A 156 11.88 -10.32 -4.90
C LEU A 156 10.66 -10.94 -5.56
N LEU A 157 10.10 -10.26 -6.56
CA LEU A 157 8.89 -10.71 -7.23
C LEU A 157 9.16 -11.88 -8.17
N ARG A 158 8.22 -12.83 -8.18
CA ARG A 158 8.09 -13.84 -9.23
C ARG A 158 7.70 -13.17 -10.55
N THR A 159 7.89 -13.85 -11.66
CA THR A 159 7.26 -13.45 -12.93
C THR A 159 5.75 -13.35 -12.73
N HIS A 160 5.15 -12.29 -13.23
CA HIS A 160 3.77 -11.87 -13.00
C HIS A 160 3.45 -11.43 -11.56
N GLY A 161 4.44 -11.36 -10.68
CA GLY A 161 4.27 -10.72 -9.37
C GLY A 161 4.01 -9.22 -9.51
N VAL A 162 3.32 -8.66 -8.54
CA VAL A 162 2.82 -7.28 -8.58
C VAL A 162 3.44 -6.45 -7.47
N ILE A 163 3.88 -5.23 -7.77
CA ILE A 163 4.12 -4.21 -6.78
C ILE A 163 3.10 -3.09 -6.92
N VAL A 164 2.56 -2.64 -5.78
CA VAL A 164 1.57 -1.56 -5.70
C VAL A 164 2.10 -0.47 -4.78
N PHE A 165 2.06 0.75 -5.26
CA PHE A 165 2.35 1.93 -4.47
C PHE A 165 1.06 2.70 -4.21
N THR A 166 0.76 2.98 -2.95
CA THR A 166 -0.38 3.81 -2.53
C THR A 166 0.06 5.25 -2.32
N ASP A 167 -0.89 6.17 -2.22
CA ASP A 167 -0.65 7.62 -2.04
C ASP A 167 0.39 8.22 -3.01
N VAL A 168 0.35 7.76 -4.25
CA VAL A 168 1.26 8.26 -5.31
C VAL A 168 0.96 9.72 -5.67
N PHE A 169 -0.26 10.20 -5.39
CA PHE A 169 -0.60 11.61 -5.56
C PHE A 169 -0.10 12.49 -4.39
N ALA A 170 0.45 11.88 -3.32
CA ALA A 170 0.98 12.57 -2.15
C ALA A 170 -0.06 13.52 -1.51
N LEU A 171 -1.28 13.04 -1.29
CA LEU A 171 -2.40 13.81 -0.77
C LEU A 171 -2.75 13.48 0.69
N GLU A 172 -2.12 12.46 1.28
CA GLU A 172 -2.36 12.08 2.69
C GLU A 172 -1.72 13.06 3.68
N ASP A 173 -0.72 13.84 3.27
CA ASP A 173 -0.10 14.85 4.12
C ASP A 173 -1.01 16.08 4.21
N ALA A 174 -1.37 16.48 5.42
CA ALA A 174 -2.16 17.68 5.67
C ALA A 174 -1.47 18.99 5.19
N ALA A 175 -0.16 18.96 5.00
CA ALA A 175 0.63 20.07 4.45
C ALA A 175 0.74 20.01 2.91
N ALA A 176 0.14 19.01 2.24
CA ALA A 176 0.21 18.88 0.79
C ALA A 176 -0.41 20.11 0.10
N ASN A 177 0.33 20.69 -0.82
CA ASN A 177 -0.12 21.78 -1.69
C ASN A 177 -0.47 21.26 -3.07
N GLY A 178 -1.39 20.29 -3.14
CA GLY A 178 -1.81 19.61 -4.36
C GLY A 178 -0.96 18.41 -4.77
N GLY A 179 0.04 18.04 -3.98
CA GLY A 179 0.83 16.82 -4.15
C GLY A 179 1.54 16.74 -5.51
N THR A 180 1.59 15.53 -6.06
CA THR A 180 2.23 15.27 -7.37
C THR A 180 1.55 15.98 -8.55
N LEU A 181 0.26 16.30 -8.39
CA LEU A 181 -0.54 16.98 -9.43
C LEU A 181 -0.17 18.46 -9.58
N ASN A 182 0.43 19.06 -8.55
CA ASN A 182 0.91 20.43 -8.59
C ASN A 182 2.43 20.47 -8.76
N PRO A 183 2.95 20.88 -9.92
CA PRO A 183 4.41 20.97 -10.15
C PRO A 183 5.12 21.93 -9.20
N ALA A 184 4.39 22.87 -8.58
CA ALA A 184 4.93 23.82 -7.61
C ALA A 184 5.00 23.23 -6.19
N ASP A 185 4.36 22.11 -5.90
CA ASP A 185 4.49 21.42 -4.63
C ASP A 185 5.89 20.83 -4.49
N ARG A 186 6.65 21.36 -3.53
CA ARG A 186 8.03 20.96 -3.21
C ARG A 186 8.10 20.14 -1.93
N SER A 187 6.97 19.67 -1.40
CA SER A 187 6.98 18.75 -0.27
C SER A 187 7.80 17.49 -0.60
N ARG A 188 8.46 16.95 0.41
CA ARG A 188 9.35 15.78 0.23
C ARG A 188 8.63 14.62 -0.46
N LYS A 189 7.38 14.34 -0.05
CA LYS A 189 6.60 13.24 -0.61
C LYS A 189 6.20 13.53 -2.07
N ALA A 190 5.71 14.73 -2.39
CA ALA A 190 5.33 15.06 -3.76
C ALA A 190 6.49 14.98 -4.75
N VAL A 191 7.69 15.41 -4.34
CA VAL A 191 8.91 15.27 -5.15
C VAL A 191 9.25 13.79 -5.34
N ALA A 192 9.33 13.03 -4.24
CA ALA A 192 9.67 11.62 -4.28
C ALA A 192 8.70 10.79 -5.12
N MET A 193 7.40 11.08 -5.06
CA MET A 193 6.40 10.36 -5.86
C MET A 193 6.49 10.67 -7.36
N ARG A 194 6.79 11.91 -7.76
CA ARG A 194 7.06 12.22 -9.17
C ARG A 194 8.27 11.46 -9.71
N GLU A 195 9.33 11.39 -8.93
CA GLU A 195 10.54 10.63 -9.27
C GLU A 195 10.24 9.12 -9.34
N LEU A 196 9.47 8.60 -8.37
CA LEU A 196 9.06 7.20 -8.34
C LEU A 196 8.26 6.81 -9.59
N VAL A 197 7.23 7.58 -9.97
CA VAL A 197 6.42 7.30 -11.16
C VAL A 197 7.33 7.20 -12.38
N SER A 198 8.21 8.19 -12.58
CA SER A 198 9.14 8.19 -13.70
C SER A 198 10.10 6.99 -13.67
N LEU A 199 10.58 6.61 -12.49
CA LEU A 199 11.48 5.48 -12.30
C LEU A 199 10.79 4.14 -12.64
N VAL A 200 9.56 3.94 -12.14
CA VAL A 200 8.81 2.70 -12.32
C VAL A 200 8.34 2.55 -13.77
N GLU A 201 7.87 3.62 -14.39
CA GLU A 201 7.41 3.61 -15.79
C GLU A 201 8.55 3.45 -16.80
N ALA A 202 9.79 3.82 -16.44
CA ALA A 202 10.97 3.63 -17.29
C ALA A 202 11.56 2.22 -17.21
N ASP A 203 11.13 1.38 -16.26
CA ASP A 203 11.67 0.03 -16.09
C ASP A 203 10.94 -0.97 -16.98
N GLU A 204 11.58 -1.38 -18.08
CA GLU A 204 11.03 -2.29 -19.09
C GLU A 204 10.66 -3.70 -18.55
N ARG A 205 11.09 -4.03 -17.32
CA ARG A 205 10.72 -5.30 -16.67
C ARG A 205 9.28 -5.29 -16.14
N PHE A 206 8.62 -4.13 -16.15
CA PHE A 206 7.28 -3.96 -15.60
C PHE A 206 6.31 -3.36 -16.61
N VAL A 207 5.08 -3.84 -16.56
CA VAL A 207 3.92 -3.17 -17.18
C VAL A 207 3.19 -2.42 -16.08
N THR A 208 2.91 -1.14 -16.31
CA THR A 208 2.43 -0.22 -15.27
C THR A 208 1.08 0.38 -15.57
N THR A 209 0.35 0.77 -14.54
CA THR A 209 -0.83 1.63 -14.65
C THR A 209 -0.99 2.49 -13.41
N LEU A 210 -1.32 3.77 -13.61
CA LEU A 210 -1.64 4.72 -12.56
C LEU A 210 -3.16 4.91 -12.50
N THR A 211 -3.74 4.73 -11.31
CA THR A 211 -5.18 4.91 -11.07
C THR A 211 -5.45 5.98 -10.03
N PRO A 212 -6.58 6.71 -10.14
CA PRO A 212 -6.95 7.71 -9.14
C PRO A 212 -7.66 7.13 -7.92
N THR A 213 -7.61 5.83 -7.71
CA THR A 213 -8.22 5.16 -6.55
C THR A 213 -7.60 5.69 -5.26
N GLY A 214 -8.45 6.14 -4.34
CA GLY A 214 -8.01 6.75 -3.09
C GLY A 214 -7.16 8.00 -3.33
N THR A 215 -5.95 8.01 -2.80
CA THR A 215 -4.95 9.08 -2.99
C THR A 215 -3.94 8.78 -4.11
N GLY A 216 -4.33 7.90 -5.03
CA GLY A 216 -3.55 7.47 -6.19
C GLY A 216 -2.80 6.16 -5.94
N MET A 217 -3.00 5.20 -6.85
CA MET A 217 -2.28 3.92 -6.82
C MET A 217 -1.54 3.69 -8.13
N LEU A 218 -0.25 3.37 -8.03
CA LEU A 218 0.56 2.90 -9.15
C LEU A 218 0.74 1.40 -9.02
N PHE A 219 0.31 0.67 -10.04
CA PHE A 219 0.50 -0.77 -10.16
C PHE A 219 1.63 -1.05 -11.14
N ALA A 220 2.48 -2.00 -10.82
CA ALA A 220 3.50 -2.50 -11.73
C ALA A 220 3.57 -4.03 -11.65
N VAL A 221 3.40 -4.70 -12.79
CA VAL A 221 3.43 -6.15 -12.93
C VAL A 221 4.75 -6.55 -13.58
N LYS A 222 5.52 -7.40 -12.91
CA LYS A 222 6.76 -7.94 -13.47
C LYS A 222 6.47 -8.88 -14.64
N THR A 223 7.05 -8.62 -15.81
CA THR A 223 6.79 -9.37 -17.05
C THR A 223 7.90 -10.34 -17.42
N VAL A 224 9.14 -10.06 -16.97
CA VAL A 224 10.34 -10.86 -17.27
C VAL A 224 11.16 -11.11 -16.01
N ASP A 225 11.97 -12.16 -16.03
CA ASP A 225 12.90 -12.52 -14.95
C ASP A 225 14.23 -11.77 -15.06
#